data_06a9359ab69194b94814b8005b9042a6
#
_entry.id   06a9359ab69194b94814b8005b9042a6
#
_cell.length_a   1.000
_cell.length_b   1.000
_cell.length_c   1.000
_cell.angle_alpha   90.00
_cell.angle_beta   90.00
_cell.angle_gamma   90.00
#
_symmetry.space_group_name_H-M   'P 1'
#
loop_
_entity.id
_entity.type
_entity.pdbx_description
1 polymer ?
#
loop_
_entity_poly.entity_id
_entity_poly.type
_entity_poly.pdbx_seq_one_letter_code
_entity_poly.pdbx_strand_id
1 'polypeptide(L)'
;GPNGLLVMFICNHCPYVKSIENKISSETKRIQKIGVESIAFMSNDQDLYEEDSNQNLIDQISRADFKFPYIIDNSQEIGMSFNAQCTPEFYFFNKNLELKYRGRLDSNGKDAEMGNPELYYAIEEVISKGYCSTQQYPSIGCSIKWKN
;
A
#
# COMPACT_ATOMS: atom_id res chain seq x y z
N GLY A 1 3.56 9.56 10.80
CA GLY A 1 3.14 9.63 12.18
C GLY A 1 4.28 9.37 13.17
N PRO A 2 4.04 9.50 14.46
CA PRO A 2 5.13 9.41 15.45
C PRO A 2 5.80 8.04 15.50
N ASN A 3 5.10 6.98 15.08
CA ASN A 3 5.62 5.60 15.16
C ASN A 3 6.01 5.00 13.81
N GLY A 4 5.84 5.73 12.74
CA GLY A 4 6.27 5.28 11.43
C GLY A 4 5.38 5.73 10.28
N LEU A 5 5.70 5.20 9.09
CA LEU A 5 5.01 5.53 7.84
C LEU A 5 4.82 4.27 7.01
N LEU A 6 3.59 4.06 6.56
CA LEU A 6 3.26 3.03 5.58
C LEU A 6 3.20 3.66 4.20
N VAL A 7 3.99 3.16 3.27
CA VAL A 7 3.95 3.55 1.86
C VAL A 7 3.34 2.40 1.06
N MET A 8 2.36 2.72 0.22
CA MET A 8 1.66 1.74 -0.60
C MET A 8 1.73 2.12 -2.06
N PHE A 9 1.89 1.13 -2.93
CA PHE A 9 1.69 1.30 -4.37
C PHE A 9 0.40 0.59 -4.74
N ILE A 10 -0.60 1.35 -5.13
CA ILE A 10 -1.93 0.85 -5.50
C ILE A 10 -2.41 1.54 -6.77
N CYS A 11 -3.50 1.05 -7.33
CA CYS A 11 -4.11 1.62 -8.52
C CYS A 11 -5.61 1.32 -8.53
N ASN A 12 -6.32 1.79 -9.54
CA ASN A 12 -7.75 1.54 -9.67
C ASN A 12 -8.09 0.49 -10.73
N HIS A 13 -7.16 0.16 -11.63
CA HIS A 13 -7.48 -0.83 -12.66
C HIS A 13 -7.17 -2.27 -12.25
N CYS A 14 -6.32 -2.48 -11.27
CA CYS A 14 -5.86 -3.81 -10.89
C CYS A 14 -6.93 -4.55 -10.07
N PRO A 15 -7.39 -5.74 -10.52
CA PRO A 15 -8.38 -6.49 -9.75
C PRO A 15 -7.87 -6.95 -8.38
N TYR A 16 -6.56 -7.14 -8.22
CA TYR A 16 -5.98 -7.47 -6.92
C TYR A 16 -6.11 -6.32 -5.91
N VAL A 17 -6.06 -5.06 -6.37
CA VAL A 17 -6.29 -3.90 -5.51
C VAL A 17 -7.78 -3.73 -5.24
N LYS A 18 -8.60 -3.80 -6.28
CA LYS A 18 -10.06 -3.62 -6.13
C LYS A 18 -10.66 -4.62 -5.15
N SER A 19 -10.20 -5.85 -5.17
CA SER A 19 -10.73 -6.89 -4.29
C SER A 19 -10.41 -6.66 -2.82
N ILE A 20 -9.37 -5.87 -2.51
CA ILE A 20 -8.94 -5.61 -1.13
C ILE A 20 -9.07 -4.14 -0.70
N GLU A 21 -9.77 -3.31 -1.48
CA GLU A 21 -9.94 -1.89 -1.14
C GLU A 21 -10.46 -1.68 0.29
N ASN A 22 -11.43 -2.48 0.71
CA ASN A 22 -11.98 -2.37 2.06
C ASN A 22 -10.98 -2.78 3.13
N LYS A 23 -10.15 -3.79 2.86
CA LYS A 23 -9.07 -4.18 3.77
C LYS A 23 -8.02 -3.08 3.89
N ILE A 24 -7.63 -2.47 2.77
CA ILE A 24 -6.68 -1.33 2.77
C ILE A 24 -7.25 -0.20 3.63
N SER A 25 -8.51 0.14 3.42
CA SER A 25 -9.17 1.20 4.19
C SER A 25 -9.20 0.89 5.69
N SER A 26 -9.62 -0.30 6.07
CA SER A 26 -9.72 -0.68 7.48
C SER A 26 -8.36 -0.79 8.16
N GLU A 27 -7.37 -1.37 7.48
CA GLU A 27 -6.03 -1.55 8.07
C GLU A 27 -5.27 -0.24 8.19
N THR A 28 -5.40 0.68 7.24
CA THR A 28 -4.78 2.00 7.36
C THR A 28 -5.37 2.81 8.51
N LYS A 29 -6.68 2.71 8.72
CA LYS A 29 -7.34 3.33 9.87
C LYS A 29 -6.90 2.69 11.19
N ARG A 30 -6.72 1.37 11.20
CA ARG A 30 -6.28 0.63 12.38
C ARG A 30 -4.87 1.04 12.80
N ILE A 31 -3.93 1.13 11.86
CA ILE A 31 -2.56 1.52 12.19
C ILE A 31 -2.43 3.00 12.52
N GLN A 32 -3.32 3.85 12.01
CA GLN A 32 -3.35 5.25 12.41
C GLN A 32 -3.57 5.41 13.92
N LYS A 33 -4.38 4.55 14.50
CA LYS A 33 -4.64 4.56 15.94
C LYS A 33 -3.40 4.23 16.79
N ILE A 34 -2.41 3.59 16.21
CA ILE A 34 -1.15 3.28 16.89
C ILE A 34 0.00 4.14 16.38
N GLY A 35 -0.31 5.26 15.76
CA GLY A 35 0.67 6.29 15.41
C GLY A 35 1.39 6.09 14.08
N VAL A 36 0.81 5.33 13.15
CA VAL A 36 1.38 5.12 11.81
C VAL A 36 0.48 5.76 10.77
N GLU A 37 1.01 6.76 10.08
CA GLU A 37 0.33 7.38 8.94
C GLU A 37 0.62 6.58 7.67
N SER A 38 -0.28 6.74 6.68
CA SER A 38 -0.18 6.03 5.41
C SER A 38 -0.16 7.01 4.25
N ILE A 39 0.53 6.64 3.19
CA ILE A 39 0.52 7.37 1.92
C ILE A 39 0.52 6.35 0.78
N ALA A 40 -0.23 6.63 -0.27
CA ALA A 40 -0.29 5.75 -1.44
C ALA A 40 0.16 6.48 -2.69
N PHE A 41 0.83 5.75 -3.57
CA PHE A 41 1.25 6.24 -4.88
C PHE A 41 0.65 5.37 -5.97
N MET A 42 0.19 6.00 -7.04
CA MET A 42 -0.24 5.34 -8.26
C MET A 42 0.79 5.66 -9.35
N SER A 43 1.59 4.67 -9.73
CA SER A 43 2.72 4.86 -10.65
C SER A 43 2.46 4.31 -12.05
N ASN A 44 1.23 3.86 -12.36
CA ASN A 44 0.89 3.38 -13.69
C ASN A 44 0.80 4.51 -14.71
N ASP A 45 1.06 4.16 -15.97
CA ASP A 45 0.88 5.09 -17.10
C ASP A 45 -0.60 5.39 -17.30
N GLN A 46 -1.04 6.59 -16.92
CA GLN A 46 -2.43 7.02 -17.04
C GLN A 46 -2.90 7.17 -18.50
N ASP A 47 -1.99 7.39 -19.44
CA ASP A 47 -2.34 7.56 -20.84
C ASP A 47 -2.86 6.25 -21.45
N LEU A 48 -2.39 5.10 -20.93
CA LEU A 48 -2.80 3.78 -21.42
C LEU A 48 -3.91 3.15 -20.59
N TYR A 49 -4.10 3.59 -19.33
CA TYR A 49 -5.04 2.97 -18.39
C TYR A 49 -5.99 4.02 -17.81
N GLU A 50 -7.14 4.17 -18.49
CA GLU A 50 -8.14 5.16 -18.10
C GLU A 50 -8.70 4.93 -16.70
N GLU A 51 -8.75 3.66 -16.25
CA GLU A 51 -9.21 3.33 -14.90
C GLU A 51 -8.34 3.99 -13.82
N ASP A 52 -7.11 4.37 -14.16
CA ASP A 52 -6.18 5.05 -13.26
C ASP A 52 -6.12 6.56 -13.51
N SER A 53 -7.11 7.12 -14.22
CA SER A 53 -7.21 8.57 -14.42
C SER A 53 -7.47 9.29 -13.10
N ASN A 54 -7.20 10.59 -13.08
CA ASN A 54 -7.41 11.41 -11.90
C ASN A 54 -8.83 11.26 -11.35
N GLN A 55 -9.85 11.36 -12.21
CA GLN A 55 -11.22 11.24 -11.77
C GLN A 55 -11.55 9.85 -11.22
N ASN A 56 -11.04 8.80 -11.85
CA ASN A 56 -11.30 7.43 -11.41
C ASN A 56 -10.58 7.12 -10.09
N LEU A 57 -9.44 7.74 -9.80
CA LEU A 57 -8.80 7.63 -8.50
C LEU A 57 -9.58 8.38 -7.42
N ILE A 58 -10.17 9.53 -7.74
CA ILE A 58 -11.06 10.26 -6.83
C ILE A 58 -12.27 9.39 -6.50
N ASP A 59 -12.85 8.74 -7.49
CA ASP A 59 -13.98 7.83 -7.30
C ASP A 59 -13.59 6.63 -6.42
N GLN A 60 -12.39 6.10 -6.59
CA GLN A 60 -11.87 5.02 -5.75
C GLN A 60 -11.73 5.47 -4.29
N ILE A 61 -11.18 6.66 -4.05
CA ILE A 61 -11.06 7.22 -2.70
C ILE A 61 -12.42 7.30 -2.02
N SER A 62 -13.42 7.80 -2.74
CA SER A 62 -14.78 7.92 -2.22
C SER A 62 -15.42 6.57 -1.95
N ARG A 63 -15.32 5.65 -2.91
CA ARG A 63 -15.90 4.30 -2.83
C ARG A 63 -15.32 3.49 -1.69
N ALA A 64 -14.01 3.54 -1.51
CA ALA A 64 -13.30 2.76 -0.50
C ALA A 64 -13.15 3.48 0.84
N ASP A 65 -13.53 4.76 0.90
CA ASP A 65 -13.36 5.61 2.08
C ASP A 65 -11.90 5.71 2.53
N PHE A 66 -11.00 5.93 1.58
CA PHE A 66 -9.58 6.12 1.87
C PHE A 66 -9.36 7.44 2.61
N LYS A 67 -8.67 7.40 3.74
CA LYS A 67 -8.35 8.56 4.57
C LYS A 67 -6.87 8.93 4.57
N PHE A 68 -6.12 8.46 3.59
CA PHE A 68 -4.70 8.76 3.42
C PHE A 68 -4.47 9.54 2.12
N PRO A 69 -3.36 10.28 2.01
CA PRO A 69 -2.98 10.90 0.75
C PRO A 69 -2.76 9.85 -0.34
N TYR A 70 -3.33 10.10 -1.51
CA TYR A 70 -3.21 9.22 -2.68
C TYR A 70 -2.66 10.06 -3.82
N ILE A 71 -1.40 9.84 -4.15
CA ILE A 71 -0.62 10.71 -5.01
C ILE A 71 -0.33 10.02 -6.34
N ILE A 72 -0.50 10.76 -7.43
CA ILE A 72 -0.14 10.27 -8.76
C ILE A 72 1.36 10.49 -8.97
N ASP A 73 2.09 9.40 -9.15
CA ASP A 73 3.52 9.41 -9.45
C ASP A 73 3.71 9.51 -10.96
N ASN A 74 3.43 10.70 -11.50
CA ASN A 74 3.37 10.91 -12.95
C ASN A 74 4.70 10.65 -13.66
N SER A 75 5.82 11.04 -13.06
CA SER A 75 7.15 10.77 -13.60
C SER A 75 7.59 9.32 -13.41
N GLN A 76 6.91 8.58 -12.54
CA GLN A 76 7.24 7.23 -12.13
C GLN A 76 8.57 7.11 -11.35
N GLU A 77 9.15 8.24 -10.97
CA GLU A 77 10.42 8.27 -10.23
C GLU A 77 10.27 7.66 -8.84
N ILE A 78 9.13 7.89 -8.18
CA ILE A 78 8.90 7.34 -6.83
C ILE A 78 8.82 5.82 -6.89
N GLY A 79 8.04 5.28 -7.83
CA GLY A 79 7.95 3.84 -8.03
C GLY A 79 9.30 3.20 -8.32
N MET A 80 10.10 3.84 -9.17
CA MET A 80 11.44 3.35 -9.50
C MET A 80 12.38 3.42 -8.30
N SER A 81 12.35 4.51 -7.53
CA SER A 81 13.23 4.68 -6.38
C SER A 81 12.93 3.66 -5.26
N PHE A 82 11.68 3.22 -5.14
CA PHE A 82 11.29 2.16 -4.21
C PHE A 82 11.55 0.75 -4.76
N ASN A 83 11.93 0.65 -6.03
CA ASN A 83 12.00 -0.63 -6.74
C ASN A 83 10.67 -1.38 -6.67
N ALA A 84 9.57 -0.63 -6.80
CA ALA A 84 8.23 -1.19 -6.76
C ALA A 84 7.99 -2.07 -7.99
N GLN A 85 7.38 -3.24 -7.79
CA GLN A 85 7.19 -4.25 -8.83
C GLN A 85 5.73 -4.43 -9.23
N CYS A 86 4.83 -4.33 -8.27
CA CYS A 86 3.42 -4.65 -8.49
C CYS A 86 2.51 -3.79 -7.62
N THR A 87 1.22 -3.90 -7.88
CA THR A 87 0.16 -3.34 -7.03
C THR A 87 -0.80 -4.45 -6.64
N PRO A 88 -1.20 -4.54 -5.37
CA PRO A 88 -0.77 -3.73 -4.23
C PRO A 88 0.62 -4.15 -3.73
N GLU A 89 1.39 -3.20 -3.25
CA GLU A 89 2.66 -3.49 -2.58
C GLU A 89 2.81 -2.54 -1.39
N PHE A 90 3.33 -3.05 -0.25
CA PHE A 90 3.35 -2.31 1.01
C PHE A 90 4.77 -2.25 1.56
N TYR A 91 5.15 -1.04 2.03
CA TYR A 91 6.46 -0.77 2.64
C TYR A 91 6.23 -0.06 3.96
N PHE A 92 6.70 -0.64 5.06
CA PHE A 92 6.61 0.01 6.36
C PHE A 92 7.98 0.52 6.81
N PHE A 93 8.03 1.80 7.12
CA PHE A 93 9.21 2.49 7.68
C PHE A 93 8.94 2.83 9.13
N ASN A 94 9.96 2.61 10.00
CA ASN A 94 9.84 2.99 11.40
C ASN A 94 9.92 4.52 11.56
N LYS A 95 9.89 5.00 12.81
CA LYS A 95 9.94 6.43 13.11
C LYS A 95 11.22 7.13 12.63
N ASN A 96 12.29 6.38 12.39
CA ASN A 96 13.54 6.88 11.84
C ASN A 96 13.64 6.74 10.32
N LEU A 97 12.55 6.39 9.66
CA LEU A 97 12.44 6.18 8.21
C LEU A 97 13.33 5.04 7.69
N GLU A 98 13.55 4.03 8.53
CA GLU A 98 14.22 2.81 8.13
C GLU A 98 13.18 1.78 7.67
N LEU A 99 13.41 1.14 6.53
CA LEU A 99 12.51 0.11 6.00
C LEU A 99 12.56 -1.13 6.90
N LYS A 100 11.41 -1.53 7.45
CA LYS A 100 11.30 -2.67 8.36
C LYS A 100 10.44 -3.80 7.81
N TYR A 101 9.55 -3.51 6.85
CA TYR A 101 8.70 -4.53 6.25
C TYR A 101 8.43 -4.16 4.80
N ARG A 102 8.49 -5.15 3.92
CA ARG A 102 8.06 -5.04 2.53
C ARG A 102 7.31 -6.31 2.17
N GLY A 103 6.10 -6.18 1.64
CA GLY A 103 5.35 -7.35 1.25
C GLY A 103 3.85 -7.10 1.14
N ARG A 104 3.08 -8.13 1.46
CA ARG A 104 1.62 -8.15 1.31
C ARG A 104 0.91 -7.65 2.58
N LEU A 105 -0.38 -7.35 2.43
CA LEU A 105 -1.21 -6.87 3.53
C LEU A 105 -1.53 -7.99 4.53
N ASP A 106 -1.95 -9.14 4.01
CA ASP A 106 -2.34 -10.29 4.81
C ASP A 106 -2.17 -11.60 4.03
N SER A 107 -2.43 -12.73 4.70
CA SER A 107 -2.24 -14.06 4.12
C SER A 107 -3.30 -14.45 3.09
N ASN A 108 -4.43 -13.74 3.05
CA ASN A 108 -5.52 -14.04 2.10
C ASN A 108 -5.35 -13.36 0.73
N GLY A 109 -4.29 -12.55 0.55
CA GLY A 109 -3.99 -11.94 -0.74
C GLY A 109 -5.17 -11.15 -1.29
N LYS A 110 -5.69 -11.57 -2.44
CA LYS A 110 -6.78 -10.88 -3.14
C LYS A 110 -8.18 -11.14 -2.57
N ASP A 111 -8.33 -12.02 -1.60
CA ASP A 111 -9.64 -12.27 -1.00
C ASP A 111 -10.09 -11.08 -0.16
N ALA A 112 -11.39 -10.78 -0.24
CA ALA A 112 -11.96 -9.64 0.50
C ALA A 112 -11.92 -9.84 2.01
N GLU A 113 -11.94 -11.09 2.47
CA GLU A 113 -11.86 -11.42 3.90
C GLU A 113 -10.42 -11.36 4.40
N MET A 114 -10.24 -10.84 5.63
CA MET A 114 -8.93 -10.80 6.27
C MET A 114 -8.42 -12.19 6.56
N GLY A 115 -7.16 -12.42 6.21
CA GLY A 115 -6.40 -13.56 6.68
C GLY A 115 -5.53 -13.17 7.86
N ASN A 116 -4.37 -13.84 8.00
CA ASN A 116 -3.38 -13.48 8.99
C ASN A 116 -2.79 -12.10 8.64
N PRO A 117 -2.98 -11.05 9.48
CA PRO A 117 -2.58 -9.68 9.13
C PRO A 117 -1.09 -9.44 9.35
N GLU A 118 -0.28 -9.99 8.49
CA GLU A 118 1.18 -9.96 8.59
C GLU A 118 1.75 -8.54 8.66
N LEU A 119 1.22 -7.62 7.86
CA LEU A 119 1.65 -6.22 7.88
C LEU A 119 1.38 -5.60 9.25
N TYR A 120 0.18 -5.77 9.77
CA TYR A 120 -0.20 -5.19 11.07
C TYR A 120 0.68 -5.75 12.19
N TYR A 121 0.90 -7.07 12.21
CA TYR A 121 1.75 -7.71 13.23
C TYR A 121 3.20 -7.23 13.13
N ALA A 122 3.71 -7.04 11.91
CA ALA A 122 5.05 -6.48 11.72
C ALA A 122 5.15 -5.07 12.28
N ILE A 123 4.14 -4.24 12.03
CA ILE A 123 4.10 -2.87 12.53
C ILE A 123 4.07 -2.85 14.06
N GLU A 124 3.21 -3.67 14.67
CA GLU A 124 3.14 -3.76 16.14
C GLU A 124 4.47 -4.20 16.74
N GLU A 125 5.12 -5.18 16.12
CA GLU A 125 6.40 -5.69 16.59
C GLU A 125 7.49 -4.62 16.53
N VAL A 126 7.58 -3.91 15.40
CA VAL A 126 8.55 -2.83 15.23
C VAL A 126 8.33 -1.71 16.26
N ILE A 127 7.07 -1.33 16.49
CA ILE A 127 6.77 -0.30 17.48
C ILE A 127 7.19 -0.73 18.90
N SER A 128 6.92 -1.98 19.27
CA SER A 128 7.20 -2.47 20.64
C SER A 128 8.64 -2.92 20.84
N LYS A 129 9.28 -3.47 19.81
CA LYS A 129 10.61 -4.12 19.93
C LYS A 129 11.71 -3.48 19.10
N GLY A 130 11.35 -2.65 18.11
CA GLY A 130 12.31 -1.99 17.22
C GLY A 130 12.80 -2.83 16.05
N TYR A 131 12.34 -4.06 15.90
CA TYR A 131 12.71 -4.93 14.78
C TYR A 131 11.50 -5.73 14.29
N CYS A 132 11.62 -6.30 13.10
CA CYS A 132 10.60 -7.15 12.51
C CYS A 132 11.15 -8.59 12.37
N SER A 133 10.57 -9.53 13.12
CA SER A 133 10.85 -10.96 12.96
C SER A 133 9.75 -11.67 12.18
N THR A 134 8.64 -10.98 11.89
CA THR A 134 7.54 -11.51 11.09
C THR A 134 8.02 -11.91 9.70
N GLN A 135 7.67 -13.11 9.27
CA GLN A 135 7.99 -13.57 7.92
C GLN A 135 7.41 -12.60 6.89
N GLN A 136 8.24 -12.13 5.97
CA GLN A 136 7.82 -11.20 4.93
C GLN A 136 7.59 -11.95 3.63
N TYR A 137 6.31 -11.97 3.19
CA TYR A 137 5.94 -12.61 1.94
C TYR A 137 5.75 -11.55 0.85
N PRO A 138 6.27 -11.79 -0.36
CA PRO A 138 6.11 -10.81 -1.43
C PRO A 138 4.63 -10.60 -1.76
N SER A 139 4.28 -9.36 -2.11
CA SER A 139 2.96 -9.04 -2.62
C SER A 139 2.73 -9.75 -3.96
N ILE A 140 1.50 -10.19 -4.17
CA ILE A 140 1.05 -10.74 -5.45
C ILE A 140 0.05 -9.76 -6.03
N GLY A 141 0.27 -9.34 -7.27
CA GLY A 141 -0.60 -8.39 -7.93
C GLY A 141 -0.22 -8.17 -9.39
N CYS A 142 -0.80 -7.12 -9.96
CA CYS A 142 -0.49 -6.74 -11.34
C CYS A 142 0.82 -5.96 -11.38
N SER A 143 1.64 -6.19 -12.40
CA SER A 143 2.87 -5.40 -12.60
C SER A 143 2.52 -3.92 -12.78
N ILE A 144 3.42 -3.05 -12.33
CA ILE A 144 3.29 -1.61 -12.56
C ILE A 144 3.49 -1.33 -14.06
N LYS A 145 2.65 -0.46 -14.61
CA LYS A 145 2.64 -0.16 -16.04
C LYS A 145 3.53 1.04 -16.31
N TRP A 146 4.78 0.76 -16.65
CA TRP A 146 5.78 1.79 -16.89
C TRP A 146 5.58 2.45 -18.26
N LYS A 147 5.90 3.74 -18.33
CA LYS A 147 5.98 4.46 -19.62
C LYS A 147 7.19 3.96 -20.41
N ASN A 148 7.06 4.02 -21.73
CA ASN A 148 8.16 3.66 -22.63
C ASN A 148 9.21 4.78 -22.69
#